data_372e94feb23f17f2d9cdc5ff2e614d95
#
_entry.id   372e94feb23f17f2d9cdc5ff2e614d95
#
_cell.length_a   1.000
_cell.length_b   1.000
_cell.length_c   1.000
_cell.angle_alpha   90.00
_cell.angle_beta   90.00
_cell.angle_gamma   90.00
#
_symmetry.space_group_name_H-M   'P 1'
#
loop_
_entity.id
_entity.type
_entity.pdbx_description
1 polymer ?
#
loop_
_entity_poly.entity_id
_entity_poly.type
_entity_poly.pdbx_seq_one_letter_code
_entity_poly.pdbx_strand_id
1 'polypeptide(L)'
;AKGGAFAIAYVTAHEIGHHVQTLLGTSQKVTQLQRQNRSEANRLSVALELQADFYAGLWAHYNQEYLEEGDIEEALSAANAVGDDAIQKRMQGHVVPDSFTHGSSEQRMKWFMKGYKTGDIKQGDTFSEILN
;
A
#
# COMPACT_ATOMS: atom_id res chain seq x y z
N ALA A 1 -11.47 4.60 16.49
CA ALA A 1 -10.75 3.64 17.35
C ALA A 1 -9.68 4.37 18.14
N LYS A 2 -9.37 3.87 19.32
CA LYS A 2 -8.37 4.47 20.20
C LYS A 2 -7.17 3.54 20.33
N GLY A 3 -6.02 4.10 20.68
CA GLY A 3 -4.85 3.32 21.04
C GLY A 3 -4.23 2.50 19.93
N GLY A 4 -4.36 2.95 18.68
CA GLY A 4 -3.77 2.24 17.54
C GLY A 4 -4.61 1.09 17.00
N ALA A 5 -5.86 0.94 17.46
CA ALA A 5 -6.72 -0.15 16.98
C ALA A 5 -6.96 -0.08 15.48
N PHE A 6 -7.12 1.12 14.93
CA PHE A 6 -7.33 1.25 13.48
C PHE A 6 -6.03 1.08 12.70
N ALA A 7 -4.88 1.36 13.29
CA ALA A 7 -3.59 1.03 12.68
C ALA A 7 -3.48 -0.49 12.46
N ILE A 8 -3.92 -1.29 13.43
CA ILE A 8 -3.97 -2.76 13.31
C ILE A 8 -4.96 -3.16 12.20
N ALA A 9 -6.12 -2.51 12.14
CA ALA A 9 -7.11 -2.76 11.10
C ALA A 9 -6.56 -2.43 9.71
N TYR A 10 -5.83 -1.33 9.58
CA TYR A 10 -5.16 -0.97 8.32
C TYR A 10 -4.18 -2.05 7.88
N VAL A 11 -3.30 -2.49 8.78
CA VAL A 11 -2.33 -3.55 8.46
C VAL A 11 -3.04 -4.83 8.05
N THR A 12 -4.08 -5.23 8.78
CA THR A 12 -4.87 -6.42 8.45
C THR A 12 -5.53 -6.28 7.07
N ALA A 13 -6.13 -5.12 6.79
CA ALA A 13 -6.77 -4.87 5.50
C ALA A 13 -5.75 -4.87 4.35
N HIS A 14 -4.54 -4.34 4.59
CA HIS A 14 -3.43 -4.40 3.65
C HIS A 14 -3.04 -5.85 3.35
N GLU A 15 -2.91 -6.69 4.38
CA GLU A 15 -2.58 -8.11 4.20
C GLU A 15 -3.70 -8.86 3.46
N ILE A 16 -4.95 -8.53 3.73
CA ILE A 16 -6.08 -9.08 2.97
C ILE A 16 -5.99 -8.62 1.51
N GLY A 17 -5.56 -7.39 1.26
CA GLY A 17 -5.29 -6.89 -0.08
C GLY A 17 -4.30 -7.77 -0.83
N HIS A 18 -3.23 -8.19 -0.18
CA HIS A 18 -2.28 -9.14 -0.77
C HIS A 18 -2.93 -10.49 -1.06
N HIS A 19 -3.81 -10.95 -0.19
CA HIS A 19 -4.55 -12.19 -0.44
C HIS A 19 -5.44 -12.07 -1.68
N VAL A 20 -6.10 -10.93 -1.86
CA VAL A 20 -6.89 -10.65 -3.07
C VAL A 20 -6.00 -10.71 -4.32
N GLN A 21 -4.81 -10.12 -4.25
CA GLN A 21 -3.84 -10.16 -5.35
C GLN A 21 -3.45 -11.59 -5.71
N THR A 22 -3.30 -12.44 -4.71
CA THR A 22 -3.01 -13.86 -4.93
C THR A 22 -4.19 -14.55 -5.63
N LEU A 23 -5.41 -14.31 -5.16
CA LEU A 23 -6.62 -14.92 -5.72
C LEU A 23 -6.87 -14.49 -7.17
N LEU A 24 -6.54 -13.24 -7.51
CA LEU A 24 -6.72 -12.70 -8.86
C LEU A 24 -5.57 -13.07 -9.82
N GLY A 25 -4.52 -13.72 -9.32
CA GLY A 25 -3.35 -14.06 -10.11
C GLY A 25 -2.35 -12.93 -10.29
N THR A 26 -2.60 -11.77 -9.68
CA THR A 26 -1.72 -10.60 -9.78
C THR A 26 -0.34 -10.87 -9.18
N SER A 27 -0.30 -11.49 -7.99
CA SER A 27 0.97 -11.80 -7.32
C SER A 27 1.84 -12.73 -8.16
N GLN A 28 1.24 -13.75 -8.77
CA GLN A 28 1.94 -14.73 -9.60
C GLN A 28 2.49 -14.06 -10.88
N LYS A 29 1.69 -13.18 -11.48
CA LYS A 29 2.13 -12.44 -12.66
C LYS A 29 3.29 -11.52 -12.34
N VAL A 30 3.24 -10.83 -11.19
CA VAL A 30 4.34 -9.96 -10.74
C VAL A 30 5.61 -10.78 -10.54
N THR A 31 5.53 -11.91 -9.85
CA THR A 31 6.68 -12.78 -9.64
C THR A 31 7.31 -13.21 -10.97
N GLN A 32 6.48 -13.58 -11.94
CA GLN A 32 6.95 -13.97 -13.28
C GLN A 32 7.66 -12.80 -13.97
N LEU A 33 7.08 -11.60 -13.94
CA LEU A 33 7.68 -10.41 -14.54
C LEU A 33 9.00 -10.04 -13.87
N GLN A 34 9.09 -10.20 -12.55
CA GLN A 34 10.33 -9.93 -11.81
C GLN A 34 11.44 -10.88 -12.23
N ARG A 35 11.11 -12.14 -12.49
CA ARG A 35 12.09 -13.13 -12.98
C ARG A 35 12.58 -12.80 -14.38
N GLN A 36 11.69 -12.30 -15.24
CA GLN A 36 12.00 -11.94 -16.61
C GLN A 36 12.75 -10.62 -16.72
N ASN A 37 12.56 -9.73 -15.78
CA ASN A 37 13.08 -8.35 -15.84
C ASN A 37 13.55 -7.92 -14.44
N ARG A 38 14.75 -8.36 -14.07
CA ARG A 38 15.29 -8.14 -12.73
C ARG A 38 15.56 -6.68 -12.42
N SER A 39 15.83 -5.85 -13.41
CA SER A 39 16.04 -4.42 -13.20
C SER A 39 14.79 -3.69 -12.75
N GLU A 40 13.60 -4.26 -13.00
CA GLU A 40 12.32 -3.70 -12.60
C GLU A 40 11.75 -4.37 -11.35
N ALA A 41 12.47 -5.33 -10.76
CA ALA A 41 11.92 -6.13 -9.65
C ALA A 41 11.46 -5.30 -8.46
N ASN A 42 12.25 -4.30 -8.05
CA ASN A 42 11.88 -3.44 -6.91
C ASN A 42 10.67 -2.56 -7.24
N ARG A 43 10.61 -2.02 -8.45
CA ARG A 43 9.47 -1.20 -8.89
C ARG A 43 8.18 -2.03 -8.96
N LEU A 44 8.28 -3.27 -9.43
CA LEU A 44 7.15 -4.21 -9.42
C LEU A 44 6.70 -4.52 -8.00
N SER A 45 7.63 -4.70 -7.07
CA SER A 45 7.29 -4.90 -5.66
C SER A 45 6.57 -3.68 -5.08
N VAL A 46 7.07 -2.48 -5.35
CA VAL A 46 6.42 -1.24 -4.91
C VAL A 46 4.99 -1.17 -5.44
N ALA A 47 4.80 -1.42 -6.74
CA ALA A 47 3.46 -1.36 -7.34
C ALA A 47 2.49 -2.35 -6.68
N LEU A 48 2.97 -3.56 -6.36
CA LEU A 48 2.16 -4.57 -5.69
C LEU A 48 1.76 -4.12 -4.28
N GLU A 49 2.70 -3.57 -3.52
CA GLU A 49 2.44 -3.08 -2.16
C GLU A 49 1.48 -1.90 -2.16
N LEU A 50 1.64 -0.96 -3.08
CA LEU A 50 0.75 0.20 -3.18
C LEU A 50 -0.67 -0.22 -3.56
N GLN A 51 -0.83 -1.24 -4.39
CA GLN A 51 -2.15 -1.77 -4.70
C GLN A 51 -2.82 -2.40 -3.47
N ALA A 52 -2.04 -3.05 -2.61
CA ALA A 52 -2.57 -3.57 -1.35
C ALA A 52 -3.03 -2.42 -0.43
N ASP A 53 -2.31 -1.31 -0.41
CA ASP A 53 -2.76 -0.09 0.32
C ASP A 53 -4.05 0.47 -0.28
N PHE A 54 -4.16 0.47 -1.60
CA PHE A 54 -5.39 0.87 -2.29
C PHE A 54 -6.57 -0.03 -1.87
N TYR A 55 -6.36 -1.34 -1.82
CA TYR A 55 -7.40 -2.27 -1.35
C TYR A 55 -7.79 -2.03 0.10
N ALA A 56 -6.83 -1.69 0.96
CA ALA A 56 -7.12 -1.30 2.34
C ALA A 56 -8.01 -0.05 2.38
N GLY A 57 -7.74 0.92 1.50
CA GLY A 57 -8.57 2.11 1.35
C GLY A 57 -9.98 1.78 0.87
N LEU A 58 -10.12 0.86 -0.09
CA LEU A 58 -11.42 0.37 -0.54
C LEU A 58 -12.21 -0.25 0.61
N TRP A 59 -11.55 -1.07 1.42
CA TRP A 59 -12.19 -1.65 2.60
C TRP A 59 -12.73 -0.57 3.52
N ALA A 60 -11.94 0.45 3.79
CA ALA A 60 -12.36 1.57 4.64
C ALA A 60 -13.54 2.33 4.03
N HIS A 61 -13.54 2.51 2.70
CA HIS A 61 -14.66 3.17 1.99
C HIS A 61 -15.98 2.44 2.22
N TYR A 62 -15.98 1.12 2.04
CA TYR A 62 -17.20 0.33 2.16
C TYR A 62 -17.61 0.04 3.61
N ASN A 63 -16.77 0.45 4.58
CA ASN A 63 -17.05 0.29 6.01
C ASN A 63 -17.12 1.63 6.74
N GLN A 64 -17.38 2.73 6.03
CA GLN A 64 -17.42 4.07 6.62
C GLN A 64 -18.36 4.18 7.81
N GLU A 65 -19.48 3.46 7.79
CA GLU A 65 -20.46 3.49 8.88
C GLU A 65 -19.91 2.96 10.20
N TYR A 66 -18.84 2.18 10.16
CA TYR A 66 -18.20 1.61 11.35
C TYR A 66 -16.96 2.38 11.79
N LEU A 67 -16.56 3.40 11.02
CA LEU A 67 -15.38 4.19 11.35
C LEU A 67 -15.72 5.28 12.36
N GLU A 68 -14.76 5.53 13.25
CA GLU A 68 -14.85 6.62 14.23
C GLU A 68 -14.03 7.81 13.74
N GLU A 69 -14.29 8.97 14.34
CA GLU A 69 -13.50 10.17 14.08
C GLU A 69 -12.04 9.88 14.40
N GLY A 70 -11.15 10.23 13.48
CA GLY A 70 -9.71 10.03 13.64
C GLY A 70 -9.19 8.71 13.10
N ASP A 71 -10.07 7.77 12.71
CA ASP A 71 -9.62 6.46 12.20
C ASP A 71 -8.82 6.58 10.91
N ILE A 72 -9.25 7.43 9.99
CA ILE A 72 -8.53 7.62 8.72
C ILE A 72 -7.17 8.28 8.97
N GLU A 73 -7.10 9.26 9.84
CA GLU A 73 -5.85 9.90 10.23
C GLU A 73 -4.90 8.90 10.88
N GLU A 74 -5.42 7.97 11.67
CA GLU A 74 -4.62 6.91 12.28
C GLU A 74 -4.06 5.95 11.22
N ALA A 75 -4.87 5.58 10.22
CA ALA A 75 -4.41 4.75 9.09
C ALA A 75 -3.32 5.46 8.30
N LEU A 76 -3.51 6.76 8.01
CA LEU A 76 -2.51 7.56 7.30
C LEU A 76 -1.21 7.68 8.09
N SER A 77 -1.30 7.83 9.41
CA SER A 77 -0.13 7.87 10.28
C SER A 77 0.62 6.52 10.23
N ALA A 78 -0.10 5.41 10.26
CA ALA A 78 0.50 4.08 10.15
C ALA A 78 1.19 3.89 8.79
N ALA A 79 0.52 4.29 7.70
CA ALA A 79 1.09 4.20 6.35
C ALA A 79 2.35 5.06 6.23
N ASN A 80 2.34 6.26 6.82
CA ASN A 80 3.50 7.14 6.85
C ASN A 80 4.68 6.50 7.58
N ALA A 81 4.43 5.84 8.70
CA ALA A 81 5.48 5.26 9.54
C ALA A 81 6.15 4.05 8.87
N VAL A 82 5.46 3.34 7.98
CA VAL A 82 5.97 2.12 7.36
C VAL A 82 6.40 2.31 5.90
N GLY A 83 6.42 3.55 5.39
CA GLY A 83 7.01 3.84 4.09
C GLY A 83 8.51 3.56 4.10
N ASP A 84 9.05 3.14 2.96
CA ASP A 84 10.47 2.80 2.84
C ASP A 84 11.38 3.98 3.21
N ASP A 85 11.02 5.19 2.84
CA ASP A 85 11.78 6.39 3.16
C ASP A 85 11.85 6.63 4.67
N ALA A 86 10.71 6.49 5.38
CA ALA A 86 10.67 6.66 6.83
C ALA A 86 11.51 5.59 7.53
N ILE A 87 11.40 4.33 7.10
CA ILE A 87 12.16 3.22 7.67
C ILE A 87 13.65 3.40 7.43
N GLN A 88 14.05 3.70 6.19
CA GLN A 88 15.47 3.87 5.85
C GLN A 88 16.08 5.03 6.61
N LYS A 89 15.37 6.14 6.75
CA LYS A 89 15.86 7.29 7.49
C LYS A 89 16.08 6.95 8.97
N ARG A 90 15.17 6.21 9.59
CA ARG A 90 15.32 5.77 10.98
C ARG A 90 16.47 4.79 11.17
N MET A 91 16.66 3.87 10.22
CA MET A 91 17.62 2.78 10.35
C MET A 91 19.02 3.16 9.94
N GLN A 92 19.20 4.02 8.95
CA GLN A 92 20.50 4.34 8.36
C GLN A 92 20.77 5.84 8.16
N GLY A 93 19.80 6.68 8.46
CA GLY A 93 19.98 8.14 8.41
C GLY A 93 19.85 8.75 7.02
N HIS A 94 19.68 7.97 5.97
CA HIS A 94 19.52 8.46 4.60
C HIS A 94 18.59 7.56 3.80
N VAL A 95 18.09 8.08 2.68
CA VAL A 95 17.08 7.43 1.85
C VAL A 95 17.69 7.05 0.49
N VAL A 96 17.45 5.81 0.06
CA VAL A 96 17.89 5.29 -1.24
C VAL A 96 16.65 4.81 -2.01
N PRO A 97 16.01 5.69 -2.83
CA PRO A 97 14.74 5.34 -3.51
C PRO A 97 14.82 4.09 -4.40
N ASP A 98 15.93 3.87 -5.07
CA ASP A 98 16.06 2.71 -5.97
C ASP A 98 16.00 1.38 -5.23
N SER A 99 16.22 1.37 -3.92
CA SER A 99 16.14 0.16 -3.09
C SER A 99 14.75 -0.08 -2.50
N PHE A 100 13.77 0.79 -2.77
CA PHE A 100 12.42 0.64 -2.23
C PHE A 100 11.74 -0.62 -2.77
N THR A 101 11.07 -1.35 -1.87
CA THR A 101 10.26 -2.53 -2.20
C THR A 101 8.81 -2.39 -1.76
N HIS A 102 8.47 -1.38 -0.96
CA HIS A 102 7.12 -1.16 -0.42
C HIS A 102 6.54 0.20 -0.80
N GLY A 103 7.36 1.12 -1.26
CA GLY A 103 6.97 2.47 -1.61
C GLY A 103 7.25 3.49 -0.52
N SER A 104 7.28 4.76 -0.91
CA SER A 104 7.47 5.87 0.03
C SER A 104 6.22 6.06 0.90
N SER A 105 6.39 6.77 2.01
CA SER A 105 5.28 7.16 2.87
C SER A 105 4.20 7.90 2.10
N GLU A 106 4.59 8.85 1.26
CA GLU A 106 3.67 9.64 0.44
C GLU A 106 2.89 8.76 -0.54
N GLN A 107 3.56 7.83 -1.22
CA GLN A 107 2.91 6.90 -2.14
C GLN A 107 1.91 6.02 -1.41
N ARG A 108 2.27 5.48 -0.26
CA ARG A 108 1.40 4.60 0.52
C ARG A 108 0.15 5.33 1.00
N MET A 109 0.30 6.56 1.52
CA MET A 109 -0.84 7.39 1.92
C MET A 109 -1.73 7.75 0.73
N LYS A 110 -1.12 8.12 -0.39
CA LYS A 110 -1.85 8.48 -1.63
C LYS A 110 -2.75 7.35 -2.09
N TRP A 111 -2.21 6.14 -2.18
CA TRP A 111 -2.97 5.01 -2.71
C TRP A 111 -4.04 4.52 -1.74
N PHE A 112 -3.77 4.54 -0.44
CA PHE A 112 -4.81 4.29 0.55
C PHE A 112 -5.96 5.29 0.40
N MET A 113 -5.65 6.57 0.34
CA MET A 113 -6.67 7.62 0.20
C MET A 113 -7.43 7.52 -1.12
N LYS A 114 -6.77 7.13 -2.19
CA LYS A 114 -7.45 6.92 -3.47
C LYS A 114 -8.51 5.83 -3.37
N GLY A 115 -8.19 4.72 -2.73
CA GLY A 115 -9.17 3.67 -2.47
C GLY A 115 -10.30 4.16 -1.58
N TYR A 116 -9.97 4.87 -0.52
CA TYR A 116 -10.95 5.38 0.42
C TYR A 116 -11.90 6.41 -0.21
N LYS A 117 -11.37 7.34 -0.99
CA LYS A 117 -12.18 8.41 -1.59
C LYS A 117 -13.00 7.94 -2.78
N THR A 118 -12.47 7.05 -3.61
CA THR A 118 -13.14 6.64 -4.84
C THR A 118 -14.08 5.46 -4.63
N GLY A 119 -13.72 4.51 -3.78
CA GLY A 119 -14.46 3.27 -3.64
C GLY A 119 -14.56 2.48 -4.95
N ASP A 120 -13.70 2.77 -5.92
CA ASP A 120 -13.76 2.22 -7.26
C ASP A 120 -12.55 1.31 -7.51
N ILE A 121 -12.77 0.00 -7.52
CA ILE A 121 -11.71 -0.98 -7.69
C ILE A 121 -10.91 -0.79 -8.98
N LYS A 122 -11.51 -0.17 -9.99
CA LYS A 122 -10.84 0.08 -11.27
C LYS A 122 -9.75 1.13 -11.19
N GLN A 123 -9.72 1.91 -10.10
CA GLN A 123 -8.73 2.97 -9.89
C GLN A 123 -7.41 2.45 -9.30
N GLY A 124 -7.28 1.14 -9.08
CA GLY A 124 -6.16 0.55 -8.38
C GLY A 124 -5.01 0.05 -9.26
N ASP A 125 -4.85 0.58 -10.48
CA ASP A 125 -3.75 0.17 -11.35
C ASP A 125 -2.48 0.93 -10.99
N THR A 126 -1.83 0.51 -9.91
CA THR A 126 -0.57 1.06 -9.45
C THR A 126 0.57 0.76 -10.43
N PHE A 127 0.45 -0.32 -11.18
CA PHE A 127 1.50 -0.77 -12.11
C PHE A 127 1.70 0.22 -13.25
N SER A 128 0.62 0.74 -13.82
CA SER A 128 0.73 1.73 -14.88
C SER A 128 1.43 3.00 -14.41
N GLU A 129 1.13 3.47 -13.19
CA GLU A 129 1.75 4.67 -12.65
C GLU A 129 3.23 4.46 -12.32
N ILE A 130 3.57 3.36 -11.66
CA ILE A 130 4.93 3.13 -11.14
C ILE A 130 5.90 2.73 -12.24
N LEU A 131 5.44 1.99 -13.25
CA LEU A 131 6.32 1.46 -14.32
C LEU A 131 6.44 2.40 -15.53
N ASN A 132 5.60 3.41 -15.60
CA ASN A 132 5.66 4.38 -16.72
C ASN A 132 6.53 5.60 -16.42
#